data_b25526443f6957eb4e057fddf067931e
#
_entry.id   b25526443f6957eb4e057fddf067931e
#
_cell.length_a   1.000
_cell.length_b   1.000
_cell.length_c   1.000
_cell.angle_alpha   90.00
_cell.angle_beta   90.00
_cell.angle_gamma   90.00
#
_symmetry.space_group_name_H-M   'P 1'
#
loop_
_entity.id
_entity.type
_entity.pdbx_description
1 polymer ?
#
loop_
_entity_poly.entity_id
_entity_poly.type
_entity_poly.pdbx_seq_one_letter_code
_entity_poly.pdbx_strand_id
1 'polypeptide(L)'
;MRILVIGSGGREHALLHAMHGNELTVAPGNAGMSRLATVRPLDVSSPVDIVSLAREIDAELVVIGPEVPLVAGAADALIDAGFPVFGPTKAAAQLEGSKAFAKEVMAAAGVKTATATRVESADAIEAALDEYGPRYVVKDDGLAGGKGVVVTEDRAEAKAHAEAVIAAGNPVLFESFLEGPEVSLFCLVDGETVVPLLPAQDYKRAYDNDEGPNTGGMGAYAPLPWLPENGVQVLVDDIARPVATEMVNRGIPYQGLLYIGAAWGPEGPAVVEFNARFGDPETQAVLSLLETPLAEVLLAVAQGRLSEIEPLQWREGFAAMVVLAAEGYPQSAKTGGVITGDALDDPTKVLHAGTKEEDGNYVASGGRVLGVVGNGATLKEAVDNAYRIIEGIELPGSFYRKDIARPAIEGAISLG
;
A
#
# COMPACT_ATOMS: atom_id res chain seq x y z
N MET A 1 -11.33 -21.26 -9.80
CA MET A 1 -12.19 -20.17 -9.29
C MET A 1 -12.13 -19.01 -10.26
N ARG A 2 -13.27 -18.37 -10.56
CA ARG A 2 -13.33 -17.14 -11.36
C ARG A 2 -13.16 -15.94 -10.45
N ILE A 3 -12.09 -15.18 -10.62
CA ILE A 3 -11.72 -14.08 -9.73
C ILE A 3 -11.66 -12.78 -10.53
N LEU A 4 -12.34 -11.74 -10.03
CA LEU A 4 -12.25 -10.38 -10.53
C LEU A 4 -11.32 -9.57 -9.63
N VAL A 5 -10.25 -9.03 -10.20
CA VAL A 5 -9.34 -8.10 -9.51
C VAL A 5 -9.61 -6.68 -10.03
N ILE A 6 -9.90 -5.76 -9.13
CA ILE A 6 -10.13 -4.36 -9.46
C ILE A 6 -8.84 -3.57 -9.24
N GLY A 7 -8.41 -2.85 -10.27
CA GLY A 7 -7.24 -1.98 -10.24
C GLY A 7 -6.31 -2.19 -11.43
N SER A 8 -5.19 -1.46 -11.45
CA SER A 8 -4.28 -1.41 -12.60
C SER A 8 -2.80 -1.23 -12.25
N GLY A 9 -2.46 -1.21 -10.97
CA GLY A 9 -1.09 -0.96 -10.50
C GLY A 9 -0.24 -2.21 -10.36
N GLY A 10 1.01 -2.02 -9.94
CA GLY A 10 1.95 -3.10 -9.66
C GLY A 10 1.46 -4.06 -8.56
N ARG A 11 0.73 -3.54 -7.57
CA ARG A 11 0.04 -4.32 -6.54
C ARG A 11 -0.93 -5.32 -7.15
N GLU A 12 -1.80 -4.89 -8.07
CA GLU A 12 -2.76 -5.77 -8.72
C GLU A 12 -2.06 -6.82 -9.59
N HIS A 13 -0.97 -6.45 -10.25
CA HIS A 13 -0.16 -7.42 -11.00
C HIS A 13 0.44 -8.49 -10.07
N ALA A 14 0.93 -8.10 -8.88
CA ALA A 14 1.41 -9.05 -7.87
C ALA A 14 0.29 -9.96 -7.34
N LEU A 15 -0.90 -9.41 -7.10
CA LEU A 15 -2.07 -10.19 -6.69
C LEU A 15 -2.45 -11.23 -7.75
N LEU A 16 -2.51 -10.84 -9.03
CA LEU A 16 -2.78 -11.77 -10.13
C LEU A 16 -1.75 -12.89 -10.19
N HIS A 17 -0.46 -12.55 -10.08
CA HIS A 17 0.61 -13.53 -10.08
C HIS A 17 0.49 -14.52 -8.90
N ALA A 18 0.20 -14.02 -7.69
CA ALA A 18 0.04 -14.85 -6.49
C ALA A 18 -1.22 -15.74 -6.52
N MET A 19 -2.20 -15.39 -7.35
CA MET A 19 -3.43 -16.17 -7.56
C MET A 19 -3.41 -16.99 -8.86
N HIS A 20 -2.25 -17.19 -9.48
CA HIS A 20 -2.13 -17.99 -10.70
C HIS A 20 -2.75 -19.39 -10.53
N GLY A 21 -3.19 -19.99 -11.62
CA GLY A 21 -3.94 -21.26 -11.61
C GLY A 21 -5.45 -21.09 -11.45
N ASN A 22 -5.93 -19.85 -11.24
CA ASN A 22 -7.34 -19.50 -11.29
C ASN A 22 -7.70 -18.84 -12.62
N GLU A 23 -9.01 -18.76 -12.93
CA GLU A 23 -9.51 -17.97 -14.05
C GLU A 23 -9.60 -16.50 -13.62
N LEU A 24 -8.63 -15.69 -14.08
CA LEU A 24 -8.45 -14.34 -13.61
C LEU A 24 -8.98 -13.32 -14.63
N THR A 25 -9.74 -12.36 -14.15
CA THR A 25 -10.11 -11.13 -14.86
C THR A 25 -9.60 -9.93 -14.05
N VAL A 26 -9.03 -8.94 -14.71
CA VAL A 26 -8.59 -7.69 -14.10
C VAL A 26 -9.20 -6.50 -14.82
N ALA A 27 -9.60 -5.48 -14.06
CA ALA A 27 -10.22 -4.29 -14.60
C ALA A 27 -9.86 -3.03 -13.79
N PRO A 28 -9.35 -1.96 -14.42
CA PRO A 28 -9.05 -1.85 -15.85
C PRO A 28 -7.77 -2.56 -16.29
N GLY A 29 -6.88 -2.94 -15.34
CA GLY A 29 -5.61 -3.61 -15.62
C GLY A 29 -4.57 -2.70 -16.32
N ASN A 30 -3.46 -3.32 -16.70
CA ASN A 30 -2.40 -2.70 -17.50
C ASN A 30 -1.83 -3.70 -18.53
N ALA A 31 -0.90 -3.25 -19.35
CA ALA A 31 -0.37 -4.05 -20.46
C ALA A 31 0.26 -5.39 -20.03
N GLY A 32 1.03 -5.41 -18.93
CA GLY A 32 1.70 -6.62 -18.45
C GLY A 32 0.76 -7.68 -17.89
N MET A 33 -0.45 -7.30 -17.48
CA MET A 33 -1.41 -8.22 -16.86
C MET A 33 -2.11 -9.14 -17.86
N SER A 34 -2.14 -8.78 -19.15
CA SER A 34 -2.81 -9.55 -20.20
C SER A 34 -2.27 -10.98 -20.37
N ARG A 35 -1.07 -11.25 -19.85
CA ARG A 35 -0.49 -12.60 -19.85
C ARG A 35 -0.99 -13.49 -18.71
N LEU A 36 -1.54 -12.89 -17.67
CA LEU A 36 -2.02 -13.59 -16.47
C LEU A 36 -3.53 -13.63 -16.38
N ALA A 37 -4.22 -12.63 -16.97
CA ALA A 37 -5.64 -12.42 -16.79
C ALA A 37 -6.30 -11.84 -18.04
N THR A 38 -7.62 -12.01 -18.14
CA THR A 38 -8.43 -11.27 -19.11
C THR A 38 -8.56 -9.82 -18.63
N VAL A 39 -8.05 -8.88 -19.44
CA VAL A 39 -8.14 -7.45 -19.14
C VAL A 39 -9.45 -6.88 -19.66
N ARG A 40 -10.19 -6.16 -18.82
CA ARG A 40 -11.49 -5.55 -19.15
C ARG A 40 -11.49 -4.05 -18.79
N PRO A 41 -12.10 -3.20 -19.62
CA PRO A 41 -12.26 -1.79 -19.26
C PRO A 41 -13.22 -1.66 -18.09
N LEU A 42 -12.95 -0.69 -17.18
CA LEU A 42 -13.78 -0.42 -16.02
C LEU A 42 -13.55 1.01 -15.51
N ASP A 43 -14.62 1.68 -15.10
CA ASP A 43 -14.54 2.84 -14.21
C ASP A 43 -14.54 2.33 -12.75
N VAL A 44 -13.37 2.37 -12.11
CA VAL A 44 -13.21 1.89 -10.73
C VAL A 44 -13.93 2.75 -9.69
N SER A 45 -14.39 3.95 -10.07
CA SER A 45 -15.19 4.83 -9.20
C SER A 45 -16.68 4.52 -9.23
N SER A 46 -17.12 3.63 -10.15
CA SER A 46 -18.51 3.25 -10.35
C SER A 46 -18.82 1.88 -9.73
N PRO A 47 -19.41 1.80 -8.53
CA PRO A 47 -19.85 0.53 -7.93
C PRO A 47 -20.82 -0.27 -8.83
N VAL A 48 -21.64 0.43 -9.61
CA VAL A 48 -22.60 -0.19 -10.53
C VAL A 48 -21.89 -0.94 -11.66
N ASP A 49 -20.85 -0.34 -12.25
CA ASP A 49 -20.08 -0.96 -13.33
C ASP A 49 -19.27 -2.15 -12.82
N ILE A 50 -18.73 -2.05 -11.58
CA ILE A 50 -18.03 -3.15 -10.92
C ILE A 50 -18.96 -4.35 -10.70
N VAL A 51 -20.17 -4.13 -10.17
CA VAL A 51 -21.17 -5.18 -9.98
C VAL A 51 -21.61 -5.78 -11.33
N SER A 52 -21.78 -4.96 -12.36
CA SER A 52 -22.14 -5.42 -13.69
C SER A 52 -21.09 -6.36 -14.29
N LEU A 53 -19.80 -5.99 -14.15
CA LEU A 53 -18.70 -6.82 -14.62
C LEU A 53 -18.58 -8.12 -13.81
N ALA A 54 -18.75 -8.07 -12.48
CA ALA A 54 -18.74 -9.26 -11.64
C ALA A 54 -19.83 -10.26 -12.03
N ARG A 55 -21.03 -9.78 -12.39
CA ARG A 55 -22.12 -10.61 -12.90
C ARG A 55 -21.81 -11.19 -14.28
N GLU A 56 -21.27 -10.38 -15.20
CA GLU A 56 -20.95 -10.81 -16.56
C GLU A 56 -19.98 -11.99 -16.58
N ILE A 57 -18.97 -11.99 -15.71
CA ILE A 57 -17.97 -13.05 -15.62
C ILE A 57 -18.36 -14.15 -14.63
N ASP A 58 -19.49 -14.03 -13.96
CA ASP A 58 -19.95 -14.95 -12.91
C ASP A 58 -18.86 -15.15 -11.82
N ALA A 59 -18.38 -14.03 -11.26
CA ALA A 59 -17.27 -14.00 -10.32
C ALA A 59 -17.58 -14.80 -9.03
N GLU A 60 -16.65 -15.62 -8.60
CA GLU A 60 -16.71 -16.37 -7.33
C GLU A 60 -15.98 -15.65 -6.20
N LEU A 61 -15.12 -14.69 -6.56
CA LEU A 61 -14.43 -13.79 -5.63
C LEU A 61 -14.13 -12.47 -6.35
N VAL A 62 -14.36 -11.35 -5.67
CA VAL A 62 -13.93 -10.02 -6.12
C VAL A 62 -12.89 -9.48 -5.15
N VAL A 63 -11.72 -9.10 -5.68
CA VAL A 63 -10.61 -8.53 -4.91
C VAL A 63 -10.46 -7.06 -5.29
N ILE A 64 -10.64 -6.16 -4.32
CA ILE A 64 -10.52 -4.72 -4.55
C ILE A 64 -9.11 -4.28 -4.18
N GLY A 65 -8.32 -3.85 -5.18
CA GLY A 65 -6.94 -3.45 -5.00
C GLY A 65 -6.77 -2.03 -4.44
N PRO A 66 -7.28 -0.96 -5.12
CA PRO A 66 -7.09 0.43 -4.72
C PRO A 66 -8.16 0.93 -3.74
N GLU A 67 -7.89 2.09 -3.14
CA GLU A 67 -8.79 2.74 -2.18
C GLU A 67 -10.02 3.40 -2.80
N VAL A 68 -9.92 3.90 -4.02
CA VAL A 68 -11.02 4.65 -4.67
C VAL A 68 -12.33 3.87 -4.72
N PRO A 69 -12.39 2.63 -5.23
CA PRO A 69 -13.64 1.86 -5.20
C PRO A 69 -14.13 1.53 -3.79
N LEU A 70 -13.24 1.37 -2.80
CA LEU A 70 -13.61 1.09 -1.41
C LEU A 70 -14.39 2.27 -0.80
N VAL A 71 -13.86 3.48 -0.91
CA VAL A 71 -14.55 4.68 -0.39
C VAL A 71 -15.78 5.05 -1.20
N ALA A 72 -15.85 4.62 -2.46
CA ALA A 72 -17.06 4.76 -3.29
C ALA A 72 -18.18 3.78 -2.89
N GLY A 73 -17.88 2.73 -2.10
CA GLY A 73 -18.86 1.73 -1.65
C GLY A 73 -18.99 0.52 -2.57
N ALA A 74 -17.97 0.20 -3.35
CA ALA A 74 -17.99 -0.96 -4.24
C ALA A 74 -18.15 -2.28 -3.49
N ALA A 75 -17.51 -2.42 -2.31
CA ALA A 75 -17.66 -3.63 -1.49
C ALA A 75 -19.11 -3.81 -1.03
N ASP A 76 -19.77 -2.75 -0.56
CA ASP A 76 -21.16 -2.77 -0.14
C ASP A 76 -22.07 -3.21 -1.29
N ALA A 77 -21.92 -2.62 -2.47
CA ALA A 77 -22.73 -2.95 -3.65
C ALA A 77 -22.52 -4.39 -4.11
N LEU A 78 -21.30 -4.92 -4.05
CA LEU A 78 -20.99 -6.31 -4.39
C LEU A 78 -21.56 -7.30 -3.38
N ILE A 79 -21.45 -7.00 -2.08
CA ILE A 79 -22.02 -7.82 -1.00
C ILE A 79 -23.55 -7.86 -1.13
N ASP A 80 -24.20 -6.72 -1.35
CA ASP A 80 -25.66 -6.64 -1.59
C ASP A 80 -26.09 -7.42 -2.83
N ALA A 81 -25.21 -7.53 -3.83
CA ALA A 81 -25.44 -8.32 -5.02
C ALA A 81 -25.12 -9.82 -4.85
N GLY A 82 -24.62 -10.24 -3.67
CA GLY A 82 -24.37 -11.63 -3.30
C GLY A 82 -22.98 -12.16 -3.66
N PHE A 83 -22.01 -11.29 -3.97
CA PHE A 83 -20.65 -11.71 -4.29
C PHE A 83 -19.78 -11.78 -3.02
N PRO A 84 -18.89 -12.80 -2.89
CA PRO A 84 -17.79 -12.78 -1.95
C PRO A 84 -16.81 -11.67 -2.33
N VAL A 85 -16.49 -10.77 -1.39
CA VAL A 85 -15.63 -9.61 -1.62
C VAL A 85 -14.48 -9.59 -0.63
N PHE A 86 -13.27 -9.48 -1.14
CA PHE A 86 -12.11 -9.12 -0.35
C PHE A 86 -11.89 -7.60 -0.44
N GLY A 87 -12.26 -6.92 0.63
CA GLY A 87 -12.22 -5.47 0.78
C GLY A 87 -13.27 -4.98 1.78
N PRO A 88 -12.94 -3.98 2.62
CA PRO A 88 -13.85 -3.47 3.63
C PRO A 88 -15.03 -2.71 3.01
N THR A 89 -16.13 -2.64 3.75
CA THR A 89 -17.26 -1.77 3.42
C THR A 89 -16.84 -0.30 3.40
N LYS A 90 -17.65 0.55 2.77
CA LYS A 90 -17.42 2.00 2.74
C LYS A 90 -17.22 2.59 4.16
N ALA A 91 -18.00 2.14 5.13
CA ALA A 91 -17.90 2.59 6.52
C ALA A 91 -16.57 2.15 7.15
N ALA A 92 -16.15 0.90 6.96
CA ALA A 92 -14.89 0.39 7.49
C ALA A 92 -13.67 0.96 6.76
N ALA A 93 -13.78 1.25 5.46
CA ALA A 93 -12.73 1.89 4.66
C ALA A 93 -12.41 3.33 5.12
N GLN A 94 -13.22 3.93 6.00
CA GLN A 94 -12.92 5.22 6.62
C GLN A 94 -11.63 5.20 7.48
N LEU A 95 -11.14 4.05 7.89
CA LEU A 95 -9.79 3.95 8.50
C LEU A 95 -8.68 4.51 7.60
N GLU A 96 -8.84 4.44 6.26
CA GLU A 96 -7.97 5.13 5.29
C GLU A 96 -8.59 6.44 4.80
N GLY A 97 -9.91 6.45 4.57
CA GLY A 97 -10.62 7.57 3.96
C GLY A 97 -10.69 8.84 4.82
N SER A 98 -10.54 8.71 6.14
CA SER A 98 -10.53 9.83 7.09
C SER A 98 -9.51 9.59 8.19
N LYS A 99 -8.49 10.44 8.23
CA LYS A 99 -7.47 10.40 9.30
C LYS A 99 -8.07 10.73 10.66
N ALA A 100 -9.05 11.64 10.71
CA ALA A 100 -9.78 11.97 11.93
C ALA A 100 -10.53 10.74 12.46
N PHE A 101 -11.25 10.00 11.62
CA PHE A 101 -11.92 8.77 12.02
C PHE A 101 -10.92 7.71 12.52
N ALA A 102 -9.78 7.53 11.85
CA ALA A 102 -8.74 6.63 12.32
C ALA A 102 -8.21 7.01 13.71
N LYS A 103 -8.03 8.32 13.98
CA LYS A 103 -7.63 8.82 15.32
C LYS A 103 -8.68 8.53 16.38
N GLU A 104 -9.96 8.68 16.09
CA GLU A 104 -11.06 8.34 17.00
C GLU A 104 -11.08 6.84 17.33
N VAL A 105 -10.91 5.98 16.32
CA VAL A 105 -10.84 4.52 16.52
C VAL A 105 -9.63 4.15 17.37
N MET A 106 -8.46 4.70 17.07
CA MET A 106 -7.24 4.44 17.85
C MET A 106 -7.37 4.91 19.29
N ALA A 107 -7.94 6.09 19.52
CA ALA A 107 -8.16 6.60 20.88
C ALA A 107 -9.11 5.69 21.69
N ALA A 108 -10.21 5.24 21.08
CA ALA A 108 -11.15 4.33 21.72
C ALA A 108 -10.55 2.94 21.98
N ALA A 109 -9.72 2.45 21.07
CA ALA A 109 -9.01 1.17 21.17
C ALA A 109 -7.76 1.20 22.07
N GLY A 110 -7.35 2.38 22.56
CA GLY A 110 -6.12 2.53 23.35
C GLY A 110 -4.82 2.34 22.55
N VAL A 111 -4.87 2.54 21.25
CA VAL A 111 -3.72 2.37 20.33
C VAL A 111 -2.88 3.63 20.28
N LYS A 112 -1.55 3.46 20.41
CA LYS A 112 -0.61 4.58 20.36
C LYS A 112 -0.51 5.15 18.93
N THR A 113 -0.57 6.48 18.83
CA THR A 113 -0.37 7.25 17.61
C THR A 113 0.12 8.65 17.95
N ALA A 114 0.54 9.42 16.95
CA ALA A 114 0.90 10.82 17.13
C ALA A 114 -0.28 11.64 17.72
N THR A 115 0.02 12.56 18.63
CA THR A 115 -0.95 13.60 19.01
C THR A 115 -1.29 14.43 17.78
N ALA A 116 -2.52 14.91 17.67
CA ALA A 116 -2.97 15.63 16.50
C ALA A 116 -3.93 16.75 16.85
N THR A 117 -3.83 17.85 16.09
CA THR A 117 -4.81 18.94 16.09
C THR A 117 -5.36 19.11 14.68
N ARG A 118 -6.68 19.02 14.55
CA ARG A 118 -7.41 19.24 13.30
C ARG A 118 -7.70 20.72 13.12
N VAL A 119 -7.29 21.29 12.01
CA VAL A 119 -7.45 22.69 11.66
C VAL A 119 -8.35 22.82 10.42
N GLU A 120 -9.41 23.63 10.55
CA GLU A 120 -10.43 23.83 9.50
C GLU A 120 -10.38 25.23 8.87
N SER A 121 -9.61 26.15 9.49
CA SER A 121 -9.49 27.52 9.02
C SER A 121 -8.05 28.02 9.05
N ALA A 122 -7.72 28.93 8.15
CA ALA A 122 -6.38 29.52 8.07
C ALA A 122 -5.94 30.24 9.35
N ASP A 123 -6.88 30.80 10.10
CA ASP A 123 -6.59 31.54 11.35
C ASP A 123 -6.00 30.66 12.46
N ALA A 124 -6.26 29.35 12.42
CA ALA A 124 -5.76 28.40 13.42
C ALA A 124 -4.38 27.80 13.05
N ILE A 125 -3.87 28.01 11.85
CA ILE A 125 -2.61 27.42 11.37
C ILE A 125 -1.41 27.86 12.23
N GLU A 126 -1.30 29.13 12.56
CA GLU A 126 -0.16 29.64 13.33
C GLU A 126 -0.07 29.01 14.72
N ALA A 127 -1.21 28.86 15.40
CA ALA A 127 -1.26 28.20 16.71
C ALA A 127 -0.84 26.71 16.63
N ALA A 128 -1.27 26.00 15.60
CA ALA A 128 -0.86 24.62 15.37
C ALA A 128 0.64 24.50 15.05
N LEU A 129 1.20 25.43 14.26
CA LEU A 129 2.64 25.50 14.00
C LEU A 129 3.45 25.77 15.28
N ASP A 130 2.93 26.57 16.21
CA ASP A 130 3.59 26.82 17.51
C ASP A 130 3.54 25.58 18.41
N GLU A 131 2.49 24.77 18.34
CA GLU A 131 2.30 23.56 19.14
C GLU A 131 3.16 22.40 18.64
N TYR A 132 3.25 22.19 17.32
CA TYR A 132 3.84 20.98 16.72
C TYR A 132 5.25 21.15 16.16
N GLY A 133 5.87 22.35 16.26
CA GLY A 133 7.24 22.58 15.80
C GLY A 133 8.32 22.11 16.76
N PRO A 134 9.59 22.07 16.33
CA PRO A 134 10.11 22.49 14.99
C PRO A 134 10.13 21.37 13.93
N ARG A 135 9.60 20.20 14.20
CA ARG A 135 9.51 19.06 13.27
C ARG A 135 8.04 18.87 12.91
N TYR A 136 7.64 19.48 11.80
CA TYR A 136 6.23 19.56 11.40
C TYR A 136 5.81 18.32 10.61
N VAL A 137 4.66 17.74 10.98
CA VAL A 137 3.93 16.75 10.20
C VAL A 137 2.57 17.33 9.89
N VAL A 138 2.34 17.65 8.62
CA VAL A 138 1.11 18.30 8.15
C VAL A 138 0.43 17.42 7.12
N LYS A 139 -0.79 16.98 7.40
CA LYS A 139 -1.53 15.99 6.59
C LYS A 139 -2.88 16.55 6.13
N ASP A 140 -3.19 16.40 4.85
CA ASP A 140 -4.57 16.51 4.35
C ASP A 140 -5.43 15.41 4.98
N ASP A 141 -6.60 15.74 5.55
CA ASP A 141 -7.51 14.76 6.18
C ASP A 141 -8.24 13.87 5.16
N GLY A 142 -8.06 14.08 3.87
CA GLY A 142 -8.66 13.28 2.81
C GLY A 142 -7.73 12.25 2.18
N LEU A 143 -8.26 11.56 1.15
CA LEU A 143 -7.46 10.69 0.28
C LEU A 143 -6.56 11.55 -0.61
N ALA A 144 -5.25 11.47 -0.41
CA ALA A 144 -4.29 12.27 -1.17
C ALA A 144 -3.20 11.42 -1.87
N GLY A 145 -3.31 10.09 -1.85
CA GLY A 145 -2.38 9.19 -2.54
C GLY A 145 -0.91 9.38 -2.15
N GLY A 146 -0.62 9.63 -0.86
CA GLY A 146 0.72 9.92 -0.36
C GLY A 146 1.24 11.33 -0.63
N LYS A 147 0.53 12.15 -1.39
CA LYS A 147 0.94 13.53 -1.73
C LYS A 147 0.40 14.60 -0.78
N GLY A 148 -0.53 14.23 0.09
CA GLY A 148 -1.15 15.12 1.07
C GLY A 148 -0.38 15.25 2.38
N VAL A 149 0.84 14.73 2.47
CA VAL A 149 1.66 14.74 3.69
C VAL A 149 2.97 15.47 3.45
N VAL A 150 3.26 16.46 4.29
CA VAL A 150 4.55 17.14 4.36
C VAL A 150 5.16 16.89 5.73
N VAL A 151 6.41 16.45 5.73
CA VAL A 151 7.26 16.33 6.91
C VAL A 151 8.47 17.21 6.70
N THR A 152 8.62 18.27 7.51
CA THR A 152 9.65 19.29 7.31
C THR A 152 10.03 19.98 8.61
N GLU A 153 11.25 20.51 8.67
CA GLU A 153 11.69 21.43 9.73
C GLU A 153 11.49 22.91 9.33
N ASP A 154 11.11 23.16 8.08
CA ASP A 154 10.83 24.50 7.58
C ASP A 154 9.38 24.89 7.88
N ARG A 155 9.22 25.85 8.83
CA ARG A 155 7.91 26.39 9.22
C ARG A 155 7.15 27.00 8.02
N ALA A 156 7.87 27.65 7.09
CA ALA A 156 7.23 28.28 5.94
C ALA A 156 6.67 27.26 4.96
N GLU A 157 7.38 26.15 4.75
CA GLU A 157 6.91 25.03 3.93
C GLU A 157 5.70 24.35 4.58
N ALA A 158 5.74 24.07 5.89
CA ALA A 158 4.62 23.50 6.63
C ALA A 158 3.36 24.39 6.56
N LYS A 159 3.55 25.71 6.73
CA LYS A 159 2.47 26.70 6.61
C LYS A 159 1.87 26.73 5.20
N ALA A 160 2.71 26.82 4.18
CA ALA A 160 2.25 26.87 2.79
C ALA A 160 1.45 25.63 2.40
N HIS A 161 1.87 24.44 2.86
CA HIS A 161 1.12 23.21 2.63
C HIS A 161 -0.24 23.24 3.33
N ALA A 162 -0.30 23.62 4.61
CA ALA A 162 -1.55 23.72 5.36
C ALA A 162 -2.53 24.72 4.73
N GLU A 163 -2.04 25.91 4.30
CA GLU A 163 -2.85 26.91 3.61
C GLU A 163 -3.41 26.37 2.28
N ALA A 164 -2.60 25.62 1.52
CA ALA A 164 -3.03 25.02 0.25
C ALA A 164 -4.13 23.97 0.45
N VAL A 165 -4.01 23.12 1.49
CA VAL A 165 -5.03 22.11 1.85
C VAL A 165 -6.35 22.78 2.23
N ILE A 166 -6.31 23.80 3.09
CA ILE A 166 -7.53 24.54 3.49
C ILE A 166 -8.14 25.28 2.31
N ALA A 167 -7.32 25.91 1.44
CA ALA A 167 -7.80 26.58 0.23
C ALA A 167 -8.49 25.62 -0.74
N ALA A 168 -8.10 24.34 -0.75
CA ALA A 168 -8.76 23.28 -1.51
C ALA A 168 -10.08 22.80 -0.88
N GLY A 169 -10.43 23.29 0.32
CA GLY A 169 -11.66 22.96 1.03
C GLY A 169 -11.56 21.77 1.96
N ASN A 170 -10.35 21.27 2.23
CA ASN A 170 -10.10 20.13 3.12
C ASN A 170 -9.59 20.62 4.48
N PRO A 171 -9.96 19.92 5.57
CA PRO A 171 -9.27 20.08 6.84
C PRO A 171 -7.84 19.56 6.78
N VAL A 172 -6.99 20.13 7.64
CA VAL A 172 -5.59 19.69 7.78
C VAL A 172 -5.33 19.18 9.20
N LEU A 173 -4.55 18.10 9.33
CA LEU A 173 -4.06 17.62 10.61
C LEU A 173 -2.60 18.04 10.80
N PHE A 174 -2.31 18.65 11.93
CA PHE A 174 -0.96 18.80 12.45
C PHE A 174 -0.72 17.68 13.45
N GLU A 175 0.37 16.96 13.29
CA GLU A 175 0.72 15.83 14.15
C GLU A 175 2.11 15.99 14.77
N SER A 176 2.29 15.40 15.96
CA SER A 176 3.63 15.22 16.52
C SER A 176 4.44 14.26 15.64
N PHE A 177 5.73 14.52 15.52
CA PHE A 177 6.63 13.62 14.80
C PHE A 177 6.82 12.33 15.61
N LEU A 178 6.65 11.19 14.98
CA LEU A 178 6.97 9.87 15.56
C LEU A 178 8.39 9.47 15.20
N GLU A 179 9.20 9.16 16.19
CA GLU A 179 10.59 8.73 16.00
C GLU A 179 10.67 7.21 15.79
N GLY A 180 11.75 6.78 15.13
CA GLY A 180 12.06 5.38 14.87
C GLY A 180 11.84 4.95 13.42
N PRO A 181 12.37 3.78 13.04
CA PRO A 181 12.18 3.23 11.71
C PRO A 181 10.72 2.84 11.49
N GLU A 182 10.24 3.06 10.24
CA GLU A 182 8.89 2.67 9.88
C GLU A 182 8.79 1.17 9.57
N VAL A 183 7.66 0.59 9.96
CA VAL A 183 7.25 -0.79 9.68
C VAL A 183 5.93 -0.76 8.95
N SER A 184 5.83 -1.48 7.84
CA SER A 184 4.58 -1.78 7.15
C SER A 184 4.16 -3.21 7.49
N LEU A 185 3.02 -3.38 8.16
CA LEU A 185 2.47 -4.70 8.43
C LEU A 185 1.09 -4.84 7.79
N PHE A 186 0.95 -5.85 6.95
CA PHE A 186 -0.35 -6.27 6.44
C PHE A 186 -1.00 -7.27 7.39
N CYS A 187 -2.24 -7.01 7.77
CA CYS A 187 -3.06 -7.93 8.52
C CYS A 187 -4.32 -8.28 7.74
N LEU A 188 -4.53 -9.55 7.49
CA LEU A 188 -5.84 -10.05 7.08
C LEU A 188 -6.77 -9.95 8.27
N VAL A 189 -7.94 -9.35 8.08
CA VAL A 189 -8.91 -9.13 9.15
C VAL A 189 -10.28 -9.64 8.72
N ASP A 190 -10.95 -10.33 9.63
CA ASP A 190 -12.31 -10.82 9.50
C ASP A 190 -13.00 -10.71 10.86
N GLY A 191 -13.70 -9.59 11.06
CA GLY A 191 -14.21 -9.22 12.37
C GLY A 191 -13.09 -9.05 13.40
N GLU A 192 -13.05 -9.89 14.42
CA GLU A 192 -11.99 -9.87 15.46
C GLU A 192 -10.79 -10.78 15.13
N THR A 193 -10.92 -11.61 14.09
CA THR A 193 -9.83 -12.49 13.66
C THR A 193 -8.79 -11.69 12.88
N VAL A 194 -7.53 -11.79 13.28
CA VAL A 194 -6.40 -11.09 12.67
C VAL A 194 -5.27 -12.08 12.36
N VAL A 195 -4.83 -12.12 11.10
CA VAL A 195 -3.71 -12.93 10.64
C VAL A 195 -2.69 -12.02 9.96
N PRO A 196 -1.48 -11.82 10.55
CA PRO A 196 -0.46 -10.98 9.96
C PRO A 196 0.25 -11.67 8.79
N LEU A 197 0.70 -10.86 7.83
CA LEU A 197 1.65 -11.25 6.80
C LEU A 197 3.09 -10.88 7.27
N LEU A 198 4.09 -11.10 6.39
CA LEU A 198 5.45 -10.69 6.69
C LEU A 198 5.55 -9.14 6.79
N PRO A 199 6.33 -8.63 7.76
CA PRO A 199 6.58 -7.20 7.87
C PRO A 199 7.47 -6.72 6.73
N ALA A 200 7.20 -5.52 6.25
CA ALA A 200 7.96 -4.86 5.19
C ALA A 200 8.36 -3.44 5.60
N GLN A 201 9.28 -2.85 4.85
CA GLN A 201 9.60 -1.43 4.93
C GLN A 201 9.63 -0.85 3.53
N ASP A 202 8.95 0.28 3.34
CA ASP A 202 8.91 1.03 2.09
C ASP A 202 9.85 2.24 2.12
N TYR A 203 10.09 2.80 0.93
CA TYR A 203 10.92 3.99 0.69
C TYR A 203 10.07 5.04 -0.01
N LYS A 204 9.61 6.04 0.74
CA LYS A 204 8.63 7.03 0.26
C LYS A 204 9.25 8.19 -0.51
N ARG A 205 10.51 8.54 -0.24
CA ARG A 205 11.19 9.66 -0.92
C ARG A 205 11.66 9.26 -2.33
N ALA A 206 11.63 10.23 -3.23
CA ALA A 206 11.93 10.00 -4.65
C ALA A 206 13.37 9.61 -4.92
N TYR A 207 14.33 10.14 -4.16
CA TYR A 207 15.76 10.01 -4.43
C TYR A 207 16.51 9.32 -3.29
N ASP A 208 17.74 8.88 -3.60
CA ASP A 208 18.64 8.24 -2.63
C ASP A 208 18.82 9.10 -1.38
N ASN A 209 19.13 8.45 -0.26
CA ASN A 209 19.31 9.05 1.07
C ASN A 209 18.06 9.79 1.60
N ASP A 210 16.87 9.33 1.18
CA ASP A 210 15.58 9.93 1.55
C ASP A 210 15.48 11.42 1.20
N GLU A 211 16.01 11.78 0.04
CA GLU A 211 15.91 13.12 -0.51
C GLU A 211 14.74 13.26 -1.51
N GLY A 212 14.40 14.51 -1.82
CA GLY A 212 13.33 14.82 -2.76
C GLY A 212 11.93 14.74 -2.16
N PRO A 213 10.89 14.80 -3.01
CA PRO A 213 9.50 14.79 -2.57
C PRO A 213 9.04 13.39 -2.13
N ASN A 214 7.96 13.34 -1.35
CA ASN A 214 7.23 12.10 -1.10
C ASN A 214 6.60 11.57 -2.38
N THR A 215 6.53 10.25 -2.48
CA THR A 215 5.97 9.50 -3.61
C THR A 215 4.98 8.46 -3.11
N GLY A 216 4.44 7.66 -4.00
CA GLY A 216 3.68 6.45 -3.65
C GLY A 216 4.54 5.28 -3.15
N GLY A 217 5.86 5.44 -3.08
CA GLY A 217 6.86 4.43 -2.74
C GLY A 217 7.78 4.13 -3.91
N MET A 218 9.09 4.10 -3.64
CA MET A 218 10.14 3.85 -4.64
C MET A 218 10.76 2.47 -4.52
N GLY A 219 10.39 1.72 -3.51
CA GLY A 219 10.85 0.37 -3.25
C GLY A 219 10.40 -0.13 -1.88
N ALA A 220 10.60 -1.40 -1.64
CA ALA A 220 10.30 -2.06 -0.39
C ALA A 220 11.13 -3.33 -0.23
N TYR A 221 11.22 -3.86 0.97
CA TYR A 221 11.79 -5.18 1.23
C TYR A 221 11.08 -5.88 2.38
N ALA A 222 11.15 -7.20 2.40
CA ALA A 222 10.57 -8.08 3.41
C ALA A 222 11.39 -9.39 3.55
N PRO A 223 11.38 -10.05 4.73
CA PRO A 223 10.99 -9.51 6.02
C PRO A 223 12.02 -8.52 6.56
N LEU A 224 11.78 -7.94 7.76
CA LEU A 224 12.64 -6.95 8.38
C LEU A 224 13.63 -7.61 9.35
N PRO A 225 14.94 -7.69 9.02
CA PRO A 225 15.92 -8.38 9.87
C PRO A 225 16.21 -7.64 11.20
N TRP A 226 15.85 -6.36 11.29
CA TRP A 226 16.05 -5.52 12.46
C TRP A 226 14.85 -5.47 13.42
N LEU A 227 13.68 -5.98 12.97
CA LEU A 227 12.49 -6.04 13.81
C LEU A 227 12.71 -7.09 14.92
N PRO A 228 12.33 -6.84 16.18
CA PRO A 228 12.41 -7.83 17.24
C PRO A 228 11.68 -9.13 16.85
N GLU A 229 12.15 -10.27 17.37
CA GLU A 229 11.56 -11.58 17.06
C GLU A 229 10.04 -11.63 17.32
N ASN A 230 9.58 -10.95 18.39
CA ASN A 230 8.17 -10.81 18.71
C ASN A 230 7.51 -9.58 18.10
N GLY A 231 8.21 -8.83 17.24
CA GLY A 231 7.76 -7.51 16.76
C GLY A 231 6.45 -7.56 16.00
N VAL A 232 6.24 -8.57 15.16
CA VAL A 232 4.96 -8.79 14.47
C VAL A 232 3.83 -9.05 15.47
N GLN A 233 4.09 -9.88 16.50
CA GLN A 233 3.09 -10.16 17.54
C GLN A 233 2.73 -8.91 18.35
N VAL A 234 3.71 -8.05 18.66
CA VAL A 234 3.47 -6.76 19.32
C VAL A 234 2.56 -5.86 18.45
N LEU A 235 2.85 -5.75 17.15
CA LEU A 235 2.00 -4.97 16.23
C LEU A 235 0.57 -5.52 16.16
N VAL A 236 0.41 -6.84 16.19
CA VAL A 236 -0.92 -7.47 16.20
C VAL A 236 -1.65 -7.22 17.51
N ASP A 237 -0.98 -7.43 18.65
CA ASP A 237 -1.63 -7.35 19.97
C ASP A 237 -1.91 -5.91 20.42
N ASP A 238 -0.99 -4.98 20.11
CA ASP A 238 -1.10 -3.58 20.55
C ASP A 238 -1.86 -2.71 19.53
N ILE A 239 -1.98 -3.12 18.26
CA ILE A 239 -2.58 -2.29 17.21
C ILE A 239 -3.70 -3.01 16.46
N ALA A 240 -3.38 -4.09 15.72
CA ALA A 240 -4.32 -4.69 14.78
C ALA A 240 -5.58 -5.24 15.45
N ARG A 241 -5.40 -6.05 16.50
CA ARG A 241 -6.52 -6.66 17.23
C ARG A 241 -7.37 -5.63 17.98
N PRO A 242 -6.81 -4.67 18.74
CA PRO A 242 -7.59 -3.60 19.35
C PRO A 242 -8.42 -2.80 18.35
N VAL A 243 -7.85 -2.45 17.18
CA VAL A 243 -8.58 -1.75 16.11
C VAL A 243 -9.70 -2.62 15.55
N ALA A 244 -9.42 -3.89 15.24
CA ALA A 244 -10.44 -4.82 14.71
C ALA A 244 -11.61 -4.99 15.69
N THR A 245 -11.31 -5.17 16.98
CA THR A 245 -12.33 -5.26 18.04
C THR A 245 -13.13 -3.97 18.17
N GLU A 246 -12.50 -2.80 18.13
CA GLU A 246 -13.20 -1.52 18.18
C GLU A 246 -14.13 -1.32 16.97
N MET A 247 -13.71 -1.75 15.77
CA MET A 247 -14.58 -1.70 14.58
C MET A 247 -15.81 -2.59 14.73
N VAL A 248 -15.67 -3.77 15.34
CA VAL A 248 -16.82 -4.64 15.69
C VAL A 248 -17.73 -3.97 16.70
N ASN A 249 -17.17 -3.37 17.77
CA ASN A 249 -17.93 -2.66 18.81
C ASN A 249 -18.75 -1.49 18.24
N ARG A 250 -18.26 -0.84 17.21
CA ARG A 250 -18.96 0.23 16.47
C ARG A 250 -20.05 -0.29 15.52
N GLY A 251 -20.18 -1.61 15.33
CA GLY A 251 -21.13 -2.20 14.40
C GLY A 251 -20.69 -2.08 12.92
N ILE A 252 -19.43 -1.83 12.68
CA ILE A 252 -18.81 -1.74 11.34
C ILE A 252 -17.60 -2.66 11.27
N PRO A 253 -17.79 -4.00 11.38
CA PRO A 253 -16.69 -4.96 11.38
C PRO A 253 -15.81 -4.80 10.15
N TYR A 254 -14.50 -4.87 10.35
CA TYR A 254 -13.54 -4.82 9.26
C TYR A 254 -13.40 -6.20 8.62
N GLN A 255 -13.44 -6.25 7.28
CA GLN A 255 -13.22 -7.48 6.51
C GLN A 255 -12.37 -7.16 5.28
N GLY A 256 -11.16 -7.70 5.24
CA GLY A 256 -10.20 -7.41 4.17
C GLY A 256 -8.78 -7.29 4.69
N LEU A 257 -7.95 -6.51 4.00
CA LEU A 257 -6.60 -6.21 4.46
C LEU A 257 -6.55 -4.88 5.20
N LEU A 258 -6.08 -4.91 6.44
CA LEU A 258 -5.69 -3.74 7.21
C LEU A 258 -4.17 -3.57 7.09
N TYR A 259 -3.73 -2.51 6.42
CA TYR A 259 -2.33 -2.10 6.41
C TYR A 259 -2.07 -1.17 7.58
N ILE A 260 -1.06 -1.52 8.36
CA ILE A 260 -0.56 -0.72 9.50
C ILE A 260 0.79 -0.15 9.11
N GLY A 261 0.87 1.17 8.97
CA GLY A 261 2.12 1.91 8.95
C GLY A 261 2.43 2.38 10.38
N ALA A 262 3.52 1.89 10.97
CA ALA A 262 3.92 2.24 12.32
C ALA A 262 5.38 2.70 12.37
N ALA A 263 5.69 3.65 13.23
CA ALA A 263 7.06 3.99 13.61
C ALA A 263 7.42 3.22 14.89
N TRP A 264 8.56 2.55 14.89
CA TRP A 264 9.03 1.79 16.05
C TRP A 264 10.03 2.59 16.87
N GLY A 265 9.53 3.32 17.85
CA GLY A 265 10.33 4.13 18.75
C GLY A 265 10.79 3.36 20.01
N PRO A 266 11.50 4.03 20.93
CA PRO A 266 11.99 3.43 22.18
C PRO A 266 10.90 2.84 23.07
N GLU A 267 9.69 3.39 22.98
CA GLU A 267 8.52 2.94 23.76
C GLU A 267 7.63 1.92 23.00
N GLY A 268 8.14 1.35 21.92
CA GLY A 268 7.42 0.44 21.03
C GLY A 268 6.75 1.14 19.85
N PRO A 269 5.90 0.42 19.09
CA PRO A 269 5.30 0.95 17.88
C PRO A 269 4.20 1.98 18.17
N ALA A 270 4.11 3.00 17.31
CA ALA A 270 3.02 3.96 17.26
C ALA A 270 2.54 4.11 15.82
N VAL A 271 1.24 4.16 15.62
CA VAL A 271 0.64 4.19 14.27
C VAL A 271 0.89 5.53 13.60
N VAL A 272 1.44 5.48 12.39
CA VAL A 272 1.59 6.62 11.47
C VAL A 272 0.31 6.78 10.64
N GLU A 273 -0.18 5.66 10.09
CA GLU A 273 -1.38 5.62 9.27
C GLU A 273 -1.94 4.20 9.14
N PHE A 274 -3.23 4.10 8.80
CA PHE A 274 -3.83 2.89 8.26
C PHE A 274 -4.13 3.05 6.78
N ASN A 275 -4.02 1.93 6.03
CA ASN A 275 -4.62 1.83 4.71
C ASN A 275 -5.59 0.64 4.69
N ALA A 276 -6.70 0.77 3.95
CA ALA A 276 -7.79 -0.20 3.91
C ALA A 276 -7.61 -1.24 2.79
N ARG A 277 -6.41 -1.41 2.31
CA ARG A 277 -6.05 -2.22 1.14
C ARG A 277 -4.57 -2.61 1.17
N PHE A 278 -4.19 -3.55 0.31
CA PHE A 278 -2.79 -3.88 0.11
C PHE A 278 -1.96 -2.63 -0.24
N GLY A 279 -0.77 -2.50 0.34
CA GLY A 279 0.20 -1.44 0.03
C GLY A 279 0.86 -1.63 -1.34
N ASP A 280 1.36 -0.57 -1.91
CA ASP A 280 2.15 -0.57 -3.12
C ASP A 280 3.32 0.43 -2.92
N PRO A 281 4.57 -0.04 -2.76
CA PRO A 281 5.15 -1.23 -3.38
C PRO A 281 5.37 -2.45 -2.47
N GLU A 282 4.90 -2.51 -1.26
CA GLU A 282 5.21 -3.59 -0.30
C GLU A 282 4.62 -4.94 -0.72
N THR A 283 3.42 -4.95 -1.29
CA THR A 283 2.72 -6.17 -1.72
C THR A 283 3.57 -7.03 -2.65
N GLN A 284 4.30 -6.40 -3.56
CA GLN A 284 5.15 -7.06 -4.53
C GLN A 284 6.27 -7.86 -3.86
N ALA A 285 6.90 -7.28 -2.83
CA ALA A 285 7.93 -7.97 -2.05
C ALA A 285 7.32 -9.08 -1.17
N VAL A 286 6.28 -8.77 -0.40
CA VAL A 286 5.66 -9.69 0.54
C VAL A 286 5.08 -10.92 -0.16
N LEU A 287 4.29 -10.74 -1.21
CA LEU A 287 3.65 -11.85 -1.91
C LEU A 287 4.63 -12.72 -2.71
N SER A 288 5.81 -12.21 -3.08
CA SER A 288 6.85 -13.02 -3.73
C SER A 288 7.42 -14.12 -2.82
N LEU A 289 7.21 -14.00 -1.51
CA LEU A 289 7.63 -14.98 -0.50
C LEU A 289 6.47 -15.88 -0.03
N LEU A 290 5.22 -15.58 -0.38
CA LEU A 290 4.07 -16.38 0.05
C LEU A 290 3.98 -17.69 -0.74
N GLU A 291 3.89 -18.83 -0.03
CA GLU A 291 3.70 -20.14 -0.64
C GLU A 291 2.24 -20.65 -0.50
N THR A 292 1.52 -20.17 0.53
CA THR A 292 0.09 -20.48 0.68
C THR A 292 -0.70 -19.91 -0.51
N PRO A 293 -1.61 -20.71 -1.14
CA PRO A 293 -2.45 -20.22 -2.23
C PRO A 293 -3.28 -19.01 -1.82
N LEU A 294 -2.91 -17.82 -2.33
CA LEU A 294 -3.52 -16.55 -1.90
C LEU A 294 -5.03 -16.51 -2.16
N ALA A 295 -5.50 -17.05 -3.29
CA ALA A 295 -6.92 -17.03 -3.64
C ALA A 295 -7.82 -17.70 -2.58
N GLU A 296 -7.36 -18.79 -1.98
CA GLU A 296 -8.10 -19.49 -0.92
C GLU A 296 -8.16 -18.67 0.37
N VAL A 297 -7.06 -18.00 0.70
CA VAL A 297 -6.97 -17.12 1.87
C VAL A 297 -7.90 -15.93 1.73
N LEU A 298 -7.87 -15.24 0.57
CA LEU A 298 -8.73 -14.09 0.32
C LEU A 298 -10.22 -14.47 0.29
N LEU A 299 -10.53 -15.65 -0.25
CA LEU A 299 -11.91 -16.18 -0.22
C LEU A 299 -12.35 -16.49 1.21
N ALA A 300 -11.50 -17.06 2.04
CA ALA A 300 -11.81 -17.31 3.45
C ALA A 300 -12.15 -16.03 4.21
N VAL A 301 -11.37 -14.95 3.99
CA VAL A 301 -11.69 -13.63 4.54
C VAL A 301 -13.04 -13.14 4.02
N ALA A 302 -13.26 -13.19 2.70
CA ALA A 302 -14.51 -12.72 2.07
C ALA A 302 -15.76 -13.48 2.55
N GLN A 303 -15.60 -14.69 3.07
CA GLN A 303 -16.68 -15.55 3.57
C GLN A 303 -16.80 -15.60 5.09
N GLY A 304 -16.04 -14.80 5.82
CA GLY A 304 -16.08 -14.83 7.28
C GLY A 304 -15.48 -16.08 7.90
N ARG A 305 -14.48 -16.69 7.26
CA ARG A 305 -13.87 -17.96 7.66
C ARG A 305 -12.35 -17.88 7.86
N LEU A 306 -11.81 -16.68 8.09
CA LEU A 306 -10.37 -16.50 8.30
C LEU A 306 -9.82 -17.33 9.47
N SER A 307 -10.64 -17.57 10.51
CA SER A 307 -10.25 -18.39 11.65
C SER A 307 -10.06 -19.89 11.33
N GLU A 308 -10.48 -20.34 10.15
CA GLU A 308 -10.40 -21.75 9.71
C GLU A 308 -9.16 -22.05 8.88
N ILE A 309 -8.40 -21.03 8.45
CA ILE A 309 -7.22 -21.23 7.62
C ILE A 309 -6.05 -21.79 8.44
N GLU A 310 -5.27 -22.65 7.81
CA GLU A 310 -4.00 -23.09 8.36
C GLU A 310 -2.99 -21.91 8.39
N PRO A 311 -1.96 -21.96 9.28
CA PRO A 311 -0.91 -20.96 9.29
C PRO A 311 -0.28 -20.77 7.91
N LEU A 312 -0.11 -19.51 7.52
CA LEU A 312 0.47 -19.16 6.23
C LEU A 312 1.90 -19.71 6.10
N GLN A 313 2.19 -20.29 4.95
CA GLN A 313 3.51 -20.83 4.62
C GLN A 313 4.28 -19.81 3.79
N TRP A 314 5.54 -19.63 4.13
CA TRP A 314 6.42 -18.64 3.54
C TRP A 314 7.72 -19.28 3.05
N ARG A 315 8.18 -18.86 1.88
CA ARG A 315 9.52 -19.21 1.40
C ARG A 315 10.56 -18.58 2.32
N GLU A 316 11.57 -19.34 2.68
CA GLU A 316 12.72 -18.82 3.42
C GLU A 316 13.51 -17.80 2.58
N GLY A 317 14.07 -16.79 3.26
CA GLY A 317 14.88 -15.74 2.66
C GLY A 317 14.20 -14.38 2.66
N PHE A 318 14.58 -13.56 1.69
CA PHE A 318 14.21 -12.15 1.58
C PHE A 318 13.74 -11.80 0.17
N ALA A 319 12.92 -10.77 0.10
CA ALA A 319 12.54 -10.11 -1.15
C ALA A 319 12.84 -8.62 -1.07
N ALA A 320 13.27 -8.08 -2.19
CA ALA A 320 13.41 -6.64 -2.39
C ALA A 320 12.68 -6.24 -3.68
N MET A 321 12.07 -5.07 -3.65
CA MET A 321 11.33 -4.50 -4.76
C MET A 321 11.86 -3.10 -5.04
N VAL A 322 12.19 -2.81 -6.30
CA VAL A 322 12.69 -1.51 -6.76
C VAL A 322 11.75 -0.96 -7.82
N VAL A 323 11.30 0.27 -7.67
CA VAL A 323 10.42 0.95 -8.62
C VAL A 323 11.25 1.64 -9.70
N LEU A 324 10.94 1.36 -10.97
CA LEU A 324 11.37 2.17 -12.11
C LEU A 324 10.34 3.27 -12.34
N ALA A 325 10.75 4.51 -12.15
CA ALA A 325 9.90 5.69 -12.29
C ALA A 325 10.20 6.44 -13.59
N ALA A 326 9.15 7.02 -14.19
CA ALA A 326 9.28 7.88 -15.36
C ALA A 326 9.96 9.20 -15.00
N GLU A 327 10.63 9.81 -15.98
CA GLU A 327 11.21 11.15 -15.85
C GLU A 327 10.16 12.15 -15.34
N GLY A 328 10.52 12.94 -14.33
CA GLY A 328 9.65 13.97 -13.73
C GLY A 328 8.68 13.49 -12.64
N TYR A 329 8.62 12.18 -12.36
CA TYR A 329 7.84 11.65 -11.24
C TYR A 329 8.40 12.19 -9.90
N PRO A 330 7.58 12.56 -8.88
CA PRO A 330 6.12 12.43 -8.83
C PRO A 330 5.32 13.64 -9.37
N GLN A 331 5.96 14.79 -9.69
CA GLN A 331 5.24 16.03 -10.02
C GLN A 331 4.66 16.00 -11.44
N SER A 332 5.47 15.63 -12.43
CA SER A 332 5.11 15.70 -13.84
C SER A 332 5.76 14.55 -14.64
N ALA A 333 5.25 13.33 -14.39
CA ALA A 333 5.77 12.15 -15.07
C ALA A 333 5.60 12.23 -16.59
N LYS A 334 6.67 11.99 -17.33
CA LYS A 334 6.63 11.89 -18.79
C LYS A 334 6.14 10.52 -19.21
N THR A 335 5.15 10.48 -20.08
CA THR A 335 4.56 9.24 -20.61
C THR A 335 4.93 9.04 -22.08
N GLY A 336 4.66 7.83 -22.62
CA GLY A 336 4.88 7.50 -24.02
C GLY A 336 6.30 6.97 -24.35
N GLY A 337 7.21 6.94 -23.36
CA GLY A 337 8.53 6.33 -23.56
C GLY A 337 8.42 4.82 -23.76
N VAL A 338 9.11 4.28 -24.78
CA VAL A 338 9.17 2.83 -25.04
C VAL A 338 10.04 2.15 -23.99
N ILE A 339 9.56 1.02 -23.50
CA ILE A 339 10.24 0.20 -22.51
C ILE A 339 10.79 -1.05 -23.20
N THR A 340 12.08 -1.34 -23.02
CA THR A 340 12.71 -2.55 -23.52
C THR A 340 13.45 -3.31 -22.44
N GLY A 341 13.58 -4.62 -22.58
CA GLY A 341 14.28 -5.49 -21.62
C GLY A 341 13.78 -6.93 -21.71
N ASP A 342 14.66 -7.89 -21.49
CA ASP A 342 14.34 -9.32 -21.65
C ASP A 342 13.42 -9.87 -20.54
N ALA A 343 13.38 -9.21 -19.40
CA ALA A 343 12.61 -9.68 -18.24
C ALA A 343 11.17 -9.13 -18.16
N LEU A 344 10.76 -8.27 -19.09
CA LEU A 344 9.46 -7.56 -19.01
C LEU A 344 8.24 -8.49 -18.92
N ASP A 345 8.34 -9.66 -19.52
CA ASP A 345 7.25 -10.64 -19.56
C ASP A 345 7.30 -11.70 -18.45
N ASP A 346 8.27 -11.59 -17.55
CA ASP A 346 8.42 -12.52 -16.42
C ASP A 346 7.84 -11.91 -15.12
N PRO A 347 6.61 -12.28 -14.72
CA PRO A 347 5.95 -11.69 -13.55
C PRO A 347 6.59 -12.11 -12.22
N THR A 348 7.55 -13.04 -12.24
CA THR A 348 8.36 -13.37 -11.06
C THR A 348 9.47 -12.34 -10.80
N LYS A 349 9.74 -11.48 -11.77
CA LYS A 349 10.82 -10.49 -11.77
C LYS A 349 10.32 -9.08 -11.99
N VAL A 350 9.39 -8.89 -12.93
CA VAL A 350 8.91 -7.57 -13.35
C VAL A 350 7.39 -7.51 -13.27
N LEU A 351 6.91 -6.56 -12.49
CA LEU A 351 5.50 -6.27 -12.31
C LEU A 351 5.19 -4.91 -12.95
N HIS A 352 4.27 -4.91 -13.88
CA HIS A 352 3.84 -3.69 -14.57
C HIS A 352 2.91 -2.87 -13.69
N ALA A 353 3.11 -1.56 -13.71
CA ALA A 353 2.25 -0.56 -13.06
C ALA A 353 1.73 0.42 -14.11
N GLY A 354 2.37 1.57 -14.29
CA GLY A 354 1.99 2.54 -15.29
C GLY A 354 2.47 2.17 -16.70
N THR A 355 1.92 1.12 -17.28
CA THR A 355 2.27 0.68 -18.63
C THR A 355 1.04 0.47 -19.50
N LYS A 356 1.17 0.72 -20.79
CA LYS A 356 0.22 0.36 -21.86
C LYS A 356 0.97 -0.24 -23.04
N GLU A 357 0.24 -0.86 -23.96
CA GLU A 357 0.78 -1.35 -25.22
C GLU A 357 0.45 -0.38 -26.35
N GLU A 358 1.44 0.00 -27.13
CA GLU A 358 1.29 0.80 -28.35
C GLU A 358 2.18 0.21 -29.46
N ASP A 359 1.61 -0.08 -30.62
CA ASP A 359 2.30 -0.62 -31.79
C ASP A 359 3.16 -1.88 -31.46
N GLY A 360 2.66 -2.72 -30.55
CA GLY A 360 3.35 -3.95 -30.11
C GLY A 360 4.51 -3.72 -29.13
N ASN A 361 4.66 -2.53 -28.59
CA ASN A 361 5.66 -2.19 -27.58
C ASN A 361 5.02 -1.82 -26.26
N TYR A 362 5.67 -2.14 -25.15
CA TYR A 362 5.31 -1.56 -23.86
C TYR A 362 5.78 -0.10 -23.82
N VAL A 363 4.90 0.78 -23.37
CA VAL A 363 5.20 2.20 -23.18
C VAL A 363 4.77 2.66 -21.79
N ALA A 364 5.49 3.63 -21.24
CA ALA A 364 5.15 4.26 -19.96
C ALA A 364 3.85 5.05 -20.08
N SER A 365 2.91 4.80 -19.16
CA SER A 365 1.60 5.49 -19.08
C SER A 365 1.34 6.12 -17.70
N GLY A 366 2.26 6.00 -16.76
CA GLY A 366 2.16 6.54 -15.42
C GLY A 366 3.52 6.87 -14.81
N GLY A 367 3.52 7.37 -13.59
CA GLY A 367 4.73 7.82 -12.89
C GLY A 367 5.59 6.65 -12.40
N ARG A 368 5.02 5.72 -11.64
CA ARG A 368 5.64 4.43 -11.32
C ARG A 368 5.32 3.48 -12.47
N VAL A 369 6.34 3.08 -13.20
CA VAL A 369 6.16 2.36 -14.47
C VAL A 369 6.24 0.86 -14.26
N LEU A 370 7.31 0.39 -13.61
CA LEU A 370 7.56 -1.02 -13.32
C LEU A 370 7.99 -1.19 -11.86
N GLY A 371 7.70 -2.35 -11.30
CA GLY A 371 8.29 -2.84 -10.07
C GLY A 371 9.16 -4.06 -10.36
N VAL A 372 10.41 -4.02 -9.94
CA VAL A 372 11.36 -5.11 -10.13
C VAL A 372 11.59 -5.83 -8.82
N VAL A 373 11.34 -7.14 -8.80
CA VAL A 373 11.43 -7.97 -7.60
C VAL A 373 12.65 -8.88 -7.69
N GLY A 374 13.45 -8.87 -6.63
CA GLY A 374 14.55 -9.81 -6.43
C GLY A 374 14.32 -10.61 -5.15
N ASN A 375 14.58 -11.90 -5.19
CA ASN A 375 14.56 -12.81 -4.05
C ASN A 375 15.97 -13.33 -3.78
N GLY A 376 16.29 -13.65 -2.54
CA GLY A 376 17.60 -14.20 -2.15
C GLY A 376 17.57 -14.82 -0.77
N ALA A 377 18.55 -15.66 -0.44
CA ALA A 377 18.71 -16.24 0.88
C ALA A 377 19.09 -15.17 1.93
N THR A 378 19.69 -14.09 1.50
CA THR A 378 20.01 -12.91 2.31
C THR A 378 19.35 -11.67 1.71
N LEU A 379 19.12 -10.64 2.54
CA LEU A 379 18.58 -9.37 2.06
C LEU A 379 19.47 -8.74 1.00
N LYS A 380 20.79 -8.84 1.17
CA LYS A 380 21.75 -8.35 0.17
C LYS A 380 21.61 -9.05 -1.18
N GLU A 381 21.47 -10.37 -1.19
CA GLU A 381 21.25 -11.14 -2.44
C GLU A 381 19.93 -10.75 -3.12
N ALA A 382 18.85 -10.56 -2.34
CA ALA A 382 17.56 -10.12 -2.88
C ALA A 382 17.68 -8.75 -3.57
N VAL A 383 18.36 -7.82 -2.92
CA VAL A 383 18.62 -6.47 -3.46
C VAL A 383 19.51 -6.52 -4.71
N ASP A 384 20.63 -7.26 -4.65
CA ASP A 384 21.53 -7.42 -5.79
C ASP A 384 20.82 -8.04 -7.00
N ASN A 385 19.90 -8.99 -6.77
CA ASN A 385 19.10 -9.61 -7.81
C ASN A 385 18.11 -8.60 -8.43
N ALA A 386 17.42 -7.79 -7.62
CA ALA A 386 16.54 -6.76 -8.13
C ALA A 386 17.29 -5.73 -8.99
N TYR A 387 18.46 -5.25 -8.53
CA TYR A 387 19.26 -4.28 -9.29
C TYR A 387 19.82 -4.88 -10.60
N ARG A 388 20.24 -6.15 -10.59
CA ARG A 388 20.68 -6.82 -11.83
C ARG A 388 19.58 -6.90 -12.88
N ILE A 389 18.33 -7.10 -12.46
CA ILE A 389 17.19 -7.14 -13.36
C ILE A 389 16.88 -5.73 -13.90
N ILE A 390 16.79 -4.72 -13.02
CA ILE A 390 16.42 -3.37 -13.43
C ILE A 390 17.46 -2.72 -14.35
N GLU A 391 18.75 -3.04 -14.19
CA GLU A 391 19.84 -2.59 -15.07
C GLU A 391 19.69 -3.11 -16.51
N GLY A 392 18.96 -4.21 -16.71
CA GLY A 392 18.62 -4.76 -18.02
C GLY A 392 17.37 -4.16 -18.66
N ILE A 393 16.74 -3.16 -18.02
CA ILE A 393 15.53 -2.50 -18.53
C ILE A 393 15.88 -1.08 -18.98
N GLU A 394 15.47 -0.72 -20.18
CA GLU A 394 15.67 0.60 -20.75
C GLU A 394 14.34 1.35 -20.88
N LEU A 395 14.29 2.54 -20.32
CA LEU A 395 13.24 3.54 -20.51
C LEU A 395 13.92 4.92 -20.48
N PRO A 396 13.93 5.68 -21.58
CA PRO A 396 14.62 6.97 -21.64
C PRO A 396 14.16 7.95 -20.55
N GLY A 397 15.13 8.52 -19.82
CA GLY A 397 14.89 9.49 -18.75
C GLY A 397 14.34 8.90 -17.44
N SER A 398 14.10 7.60 -17.37
CA SER A 398 13.64 6.94 -16.14
C SER A 398 14.72 6.95 -15.05
N PHE A 399 14.27 6.77 -13.82
CA PHE A 399 15.16 6.66 -12.66
C PHE A 399 14.63 5.66 -11.65
N TYR A 400 15.50 5.20 -10.77
CA TYR A 400 15.19 4.37 -9.61
C TYR A 400 16.16 4.68 -8.47
N ARG A 401 15.78 4.37 -7.25
CA ARG A 401 16.67 4.51 -6.07
C ARG A 401 17.68 3.38 -6.05
N LYS A 402 18.92 3.72 -5.66
CA LYS A 402 20.07 2.80 -5.59
C LYS A 402 20.39 2.37 -4.16
N ASP A 403 19.60 2.79 -3.20
CA ASP A 403 19.83 2.61 -1.78
C ASP A 403 18.73 1.79 -1.07
N ILE A 404 17.85 1.11 -1.82
CA ILE A 404 16.79 0.27 -1.24
C ILE A 404 17.40 -0.79 -0.33
N ALA A 405 16.91 -0.87 0.92
CA ALA A 405 17.35 -1.75 1.99
C ALA A 405 18.82 -1.55 2.47
N ARG A 406 19.55 -0.56 1.96
CA ARG A 406 20.95 -0.34 2.36
C ARG A 406 21.14 -0.21 3.87
N PRO A 407 20.38 0.64 4.60
CA PRO A 407 20.55 0.76 6.06
C PRO A 407 20.32 -0.56 6.80
N ALA A 408 19.38 -1.39 6.34
CA ALA A 408 19.13 -2.69 6.95
C ALA A 408 20.26 -3.69 6.68
N ILE A 409 20.82 -3.70 5.45
CA ILE A 409 21.97 -4.55 5.09
C ILE A 409 23.22 -4.16 5.89
N GLU A 410 23.44 -2.88 6.10
CA GLU A 410 24.58 -2.33 6.84
C GLU A 410 24.41 -2.39 8.37
N GLY A 411 23.24 -2.82 8.86
CA GLY A 411 22.94 -2.86 10.30
C GLY A 411 22.85 -1.46 10.93
N ALA A 412 22.51 -0.45 10.13
CA ALA A 412 22.45 0.94 10.58
C ALA A 412 21.07 1.33 11.18
N ILE A 413 20.07 0.43 11.10
CA ILE A 413 18.76 0.67 11.69
C ILE A 413 18.81 0.35 13.18
N SER A 414 18.48 1.35 14.01
CA SER A 414 18.39 1.20 15.47
C SER A 414 16.94 1.44 15.93
N LEU A 415 16.52 0.67 16.91
CA LEU A 415 15.19 0.81 17.53
C LEU A 415 15.17 1.82 18.71
N GLY A 416 16.30 2.49 18.97
CA GLY A 416 16.46 3.46 20.06
C GLY A 416 17.07 2.87 21.32
#